data_28c57a0bc05b37e206d5d4b6eaa64aa9
#
_entry.id   28c57a0bc05b37e206d5d4b6eaa64aa9
#
_cell.length_a   1.000
_cell.length_b   1.000
_cell.length_c   1.000
_cell.angle_alpha   90.00
_cell.angle_beta   90.00
_cell.angle_gamma   90.00
#
_symmetry.space_group_name_H-M   'P 1'
#
loop_
_entity.id
_entity.type
_entity.pdbx_description
1 polymer ?
#
loop_
_entity_poly.entity_id
_entity_poly.type
_entity_poly.pdbx_seq_one_letter_code
_entity_poly.pdbx_strand_id
1 'polypeptide(L)'
;MYWSEIGGEPHIEQAGMDGSSRKVLISQGLGWPTSIVLDQLSWKIFWSDDKFHCIGSINLDGTSISMLQLTQIKSPFSVAVLEDEVFWSEMKTRTIQHMKKMTGKNRAVLIKHFEQPNGLKIMHEVLQPRSSNPCLDTGCSHLCLLSAQSKGSCHCPIGFLLADDGINCIPIKDSAFLFLALPTVIIQIYLKNLDTLLGQSTLPEHRILPVTTVNHLTSMDCLVQEKALYLSELDNRDIRQLRLKESGNLSWRRIISAEGTVINLSVDWLSGNVYWIDSENPHISVASSEGQYFTVLFSENLYCPTSVVLHPATAVMWFVDLGSQGDARRGASIECASMDGSRRRVPWQESQVPVGLTFSDSGTQIYWADTGKQLLPIP
;
A
#
# COMPACT_ATOMS: atom_id res chain seq x y z
N MET A 1 17.66 0.55 -10.47
CA MET A 1 17.33 -0.64 -9.66
C MET A 1 16.52 -1.64 -10.48
N TYR A 2 16.58 -2.92 -10.10
CA TYR A 2 15.84 -4.01 -10.74
C TYR A 2 15.18 -4.86 -9.67
N TRP A 3 14.00 -5.40 -9.95
CA TRP A 3 13.30 -6.33 -9.06
C TRP A 3 12.45 -7.31 -9.84
N SER A 4 12.14 -8.44 -9.22
CA SER A 4 11.23 -9.44 -9.75
C SER A 4 9.92 -9.43 -8.98
N GLU A 5 8.82 -9.69 -9.66
CA GLU A 5 7.50 -9.88 -9.10
C GLU A 5 6.97 -11.27 -9.46
N ILE A 6 6.39 -11.96 -8.47
CA ILE A 6 5.89 -13.33 -8.61
C ILE A 6 4.35 -13.35 -8.68
N GLY A 7 3.68 -12.32 -8.12
CA GLY A 7 2.22 -12.22 -8.09
C GLY A 7 1.61 -11.90 -9.46
N GLY A 8 0.42 -12.46 -9.73
CA GLY A 8 -0.27 -12.23 -11.00
C GLY A 8 0.50 -12.76 -12.22
N GLU A 9 0.94 -11.87 -13.10
CA GLU A 9 1.85 -12.21 -14.21
C GLU A 9 3.29 -11.95 -13.78
N PRO A 10 4.14 -12.99 -13.64
CA PRO A 10 5.52 -12.84 -13.22
C PRO A 10 6.32 -11.96 -14.20
N HIS A 11 7.07 -11.01 -13.67
CA HIS A 11 7.89 -10.11 -14.49
C HIS A 11 9.12 -9.60 -13.75
N ILE A 12 10.09 -9.08 -14.49
CA ILE A 12 11.24 -8.33 -13.97
C ILE A 12 11.12 -6.90 -14.49
N GLU A 13 11.23 -5.96 -13.58
CA GLU A 13 11.16 -4.53 -13.86
C GLU A 13 12.46 -3.81 -13.55
N GLN A 14 12.58 -2.62 -14.14
CA GLN A 14 13.65 -1.67 -13.83
C GLN A 14 13.11 -0.25 -13.61
N ALA A 15 13.81 0.52 -12.79
CA ALA A 15 13.61 1.96 -12.62
C ALA A 15 14.91 2.64 -12.18
N GLY A 16 14.93 3.98 -12.20
CA GLY A 16 15.90 4.76 -11.45
C GLY A 16 15.83 4.44 -9.95
N MET A 17 16.85 4.77 -9.18
CA MET A 17 16.82 4.58 -7.72
C MET A 17 15.84 5.56 -7.03
N ASP A 18 15.45 6.63 -7.73
CA ASP A 18 14.42 7.59 -7.36
C ASP A 18 13.00 7.17 -7.80
N GLY A 19 12.84 5.98 -8.38
CA GLY A 19 11.57 5.48 -8.91
C GLY A 19 11.24 5.96 -10.32
N SER A 20 12.04 6.84 -10.91
CA SER A 20 11.81 7.37 -12.26
C SER A 20 11.99 6.30 -13.35
N SER A 21 11.37 6.53 -14.51
CA SER A 21 11.53 5.67 -15.70
C SER A 21 11.26 4.18 -15.46
N ARG A 22 10.28 3.88 -14.63
CA ARG A 22 9.86 2.49 -14.37
C ARG A 22 9.35 1.84 -15.65
N LYS A 23 9.85 0.65 -15.94
CA LYS A 23 9.39 -0.16 -17.09
C LYS A 23 9.61 -1.66 -16.84
N VAL A 24 8.76 -2.46 -17.45
CA VAL A 24 8.92 -3.92 -17.50
C VAL A 24 10.07 -4.25 -18.45
N LEU A 25 11.06 -5.02 -17.97
CA LEU A 25 12.17 -5.52 -18.75
C LEU A 25 11.80 -6.82 -19.46
N ILE A 26 11.14 -7.74 -18.76
CA ILE A 26 10.66 -9.01 -19.26
C ILE A 26 9.42 -9.46 -18.49
N SER A 27 8.41 -9.96 -19.23
CA SER A 27 7.18 -10.56 -18.67
C SER A 27 6.87 -11.94 -19.25
N GLN A 28 7.66 -12.43 -20.22
CA GLN A 28 7.44 -13.71 -20.83
C GLN A 28 8.53 -14.72 -20.45
N GLY A 29 8.15 -15.99 -20.31
CA GLY A 29 9.10 -17.04 -19.96
C GLY A 29 9.55 -17.04 -18.51
N LEU A 30 8.83 -16.38 -17.60
CA LEU A 30 9.05 -16.39 -16.15
C LEU A 30 7.98 -17.21 -15.47
N GLY A 31 8.39 -17.97 -14.46
CA GLY A 31 7.49 -18.72 -13.60
C GLY A 31 7.45 -18.16 -12.18
N TRP A 32 8.47 -18.44 -11.40
CA TRP A 32 8.70 -17.89 -10.06
C TRP A 32 10.14 -17.38 -9.96
N PRO A 33 10.44 -16.17 -10.44
CA PRO A 33 11.77 -15.58 -10.34
C PRO A 33 12.08 -15.21 -8.88
N THR A 34 12.79 -16.11 -8.17
CA THR A 34 13.05 -16.01 -6.73
C THR A 34 14.19 -15.08 -6.37
N SER A 35 15.14 -14.87 -7.27
CA SER A 35 16.29 -14.00 -7.06
C SER A 35 16.79 -13.46 -8.39
N ILE A 36 17.29 -12.22 -8.36
CA ILE A 36 17.95 -11.58 -9.50
C ILE A 36 19.32 -11.04 -9.11
N VAL A 37 20.24 -11.01 -10.05
CA VAL A 37 21.56 -10.40 -9.92
C VAL A 37 21.97 -9.68 -11.20
N LEU A 38 22.54 -8.50 -11.04
CA LEU A 38 23.14 -7.72 -12.13
C LEU A 38 24.58 -8.18 -12.35
N ASP A 39 24.87 -8.64 -13.53
CA ASP A 39 26.24 -8.88 -14.03
C ASP A 39 26.72 -7.66 -14.81
N GLN A 40 27.51 -6.83 -14.15
CA GLN A 40 28.05 -5.59 -14.76
C GLN A 40 29.06 -5.88 -15.86
N LEU A 41 29.75 -7.03 -15.82
CA LEU A 41 30.77 -7.36 -16.83
C LEU A 41 30.17 -7.76 -18.17
N SER A 42 29.05 -8.49 -18.15
CA SER A 42 28.36 -8.91 -19.39
C SER A 42 27.14 -8.08 -19.73
N TRP A 43 26.80 -7.06 -18.94
CA TRP A 43 25.62 -6.20 -19.09
C TRP A 43 24.31 -7.00 -19.16
N LYS A 44 24.18 -7.98 -18.25
CA LYS A 44 23.04 -8.89 -18.16
C LYS A 44 22.46 -8.92 -16.75
N ILE A 45 21.18 -9.27 -16.70
CA ILE A 45 20.55 -9.74 -15.47
C ILE A 45 20.45 -11.25 -15.55
N PHE A 46 20.84 -11.91 -14.47
CA PHE A 46 20.58 -13.32 -14.25
C PHE A 46 19.51 -13.48 -13.17
N TRP A 47 18.68 -14.51 -13.30
CA TRP A 47 17.69 -14.87 -12.28
C TRP A 47 17.61 -16.37 -12.07
N SER A 48 17.17 -16.76 -10.87
CA SER A 48 16.77 -18.14 -10.56
C SER A 48 15.25 -18.23 -10.66
N ASP A 49 14.75 -19.31 -11.26
CA ASP A 49 13.32 -19.57 -11.39
C ASP A 49 12.97 -20.94 -10.80
N ASP A 50 12.25 -20.94 -9.67
CA ASP A 50 11.91 -22.18 -8.96
C ASP A 50 10.82 -22.98 -9.67
N LYS A 51 9.89 -22.32 -10.38
CA LYS A 51 8.82 -23.00 -11.13
C LYS A 51 9.34 -23.70 -12.39
N PHE A 52 10.24 -23.05 -13.12
CA PHE A 52 10.84 -23.62 -14.32
C PHE A 52 12.15 -24.36 -14.09
N HIS A 53 12.63 -24.40 -12.83
CA HIS A 53 13.86 -25.10 -12.45
C HIS A 53 15.06 -24.70 -13.30
N CYS A 54 15.26 -23.39 -13.47
CA CYS A 54 16.29 -22.88 -14.37
C CYS A 54 17.02 -21.65 -13.82
N ILE A 55 18.14 -21.34 -14.45
CA ILE A 55 18.82 -20.04 -14.35
C ILE A 55 18.61 -19.32 -15.68
N GLY A 56 17.95 -18.19 -15.65
CA GLY A 56 17.72 -17.35 -16.82
C GLY A 56 18.67 -16.17 -16.89
N SER A 57 18.83 -15.61 -18.07
CA SER A 57 19.53 -14.34 -18.28
C SER A 57 18.94 -13.53 -19.41
N ILE A 58 19.07 -12.20 -19.31
CA ILE A 58 18.64 -11.24 -20.33
C ILE A 58 19.61 -10.04 -20.37
N ASN A 59 19.79 -9.45 -21.53
CA ASN A 59 20.52 -8.18 -21.65
C ASN A 59 19.76 -7.04 -20.96
N LEU A 60 20.47 -5.98 -20.52
CA LEU A 60 19.86 -4.83 -19.88
C LEU A 60 18.93 -4.03 -20.80
N ASP A 61 19.04 -4.21 -22.11
CA ASP A 61 18.14 -3.62 -23.11
C ASP A 61 16.84 -4.42 -23.33
N GLY A 62 16.71 -5.59 -22.68
CA GLY A 62 15.55 -6.48 -22.84
C GLY A 62 15.70 -7.51 -23.97
N THR A 63 16.85 -7.58 -24.61
CA THR A 63 17.12 -8.53 -25.71
C THR A 63 17.85 -9.78 -25.25
N SER A 64 17.94 -10.79 -26.12
CA SER A 64 18.75 -12.00 -25.92
C SER A 64 18.44 -12.76 -24.64
N ILE A 65 17.19 -13.18 -24.48
CA ILE A 65 16.76 -14.06 -23.38
C ILE A 65 17.42 -15.44 -23.56
N SER A 66 18.00 -15.96 -22.51
CA SER A 66 18.59 -17.29 -22.44
C SER A 66 18.16 -17.99 -21.17
N MET A 67 17.79 -19.28 -21.28
CA MET A 67 17.34 -20.11 -20.17
C MET A 67 18.20 -21.36 -20.10
N LEU A 68 18.94 -21.51 -19.03
CA LEU A 68 19.71 -22.71 -18.74
C LEU A 68 18.84 -23.69 -17.96
N GLN A 69 18.08 -24.50 -18.67
CA GLN A 69 17.27 -25.58 -18.12
C GLN A 69 18.09 -26.86 -18.02
N LEU A 70 18.62 -27.12 -16.84
CA LEU A 70 19.38 -28.35 -16.58
C LEU A 70 18.52 -29.29 -15.72
N THR A 71 18.39 -30.55 -16.14
CA THR A 71 17.59 -31.58 -15.44
C THR A 71 17.95 -31.76 -13.96
N GLN A 72 19.03 -31.21 -13.55
CA GLN A 72 19.59 -31.32 -12.20
C GLN A 72 19.36 -30.09 -11.33
N ILE A 73 18.83 -28.98 -11.86
CA ILE A 73 18.32 -27.84 -11.08
C ILE A 73 16.92 -28.20 -10.61
N LYS A 74 16.70 -28.25 -9.30
CA LYS A 74 15.42 -28.73 -8.72
C LYS A 74 14.63 -27.67 -8.00
N SER A 75 15.30 -26.74 -7.33
CA SER A 75 14.67 -25.66 -6.58
C SER A 75 15.70 -24.53 -6.34
N PRO A 76 16.10 -23.80 -7.40
CA PRO A 76 17.04 -22.71 -7.28
C PRO A 76 16.36 -21.53 -6.59
N PHE A 77 17.01 -20.95 -5.58
CA PHE A 77 16.42 -19.90 -4.78
C PHE A 77 17.16 -18.56 -4.90
N SER A 78 18.44 -18.53 -4.63
CA SER A 78 19.26 -17.33 -4.71
C SER A 78 20.38 -17.48 -5.72
N VAL A 79 20.65 -16.45 -6.52
CA VAL A 79 21.66 -16.46 -7.58
C VAL A 79 22.69 -15.35 -7.36
N ALA A 80 23.96 -15.66 -7.69
CA ALA A 80 25.07 -14.70 -7.71
C ALA A 80 25.98 -15.00 -8.89
N VAL A 81 26.69 -13.99 -9.40
CA VAL A 81 27.57 -14.09 -10.57
C VAL A 81 28.92 -13.46 -10.25
N LEU A 82 29.99 -14.16 -10.65
CA LEU A 82 31.35 -13.62 -10.61
C LEU A 82 32.09 -14.10 -11.86
N GLU A 83 32.66 -13.17 -12.61
CA GLU A 83 33.39 -13.47 -13.86
C GLU A 83 32.56 -14.36 -14.81
N ASP A 84 33.02 -15.56 -15.12
CA ASP A 84 32.37 -16.52 -16.01
C ASP A 84 31.46 -17.52 -15.29
N GLU A 85 31.36 -17.44 -13.97
CA GLU A 85 30.63 -18.41 -13.15
C GLU A 85 29.30 -17.80 -12.65
N VAL A 86 28.25 -18.62 -12.63
CA VAL A 86 27.03 -18.39 -11.89
C VAL A 86 26.92 -19.37 -10.75
N PHE A 87 26.56 -18.85 -9.60
CA PHE A 87 26.36 -19.60 -8.34
C PHE A 87 24.90 -19.51 -7.96
N TRP A 88 24.34 -20.59 -7.41
CA TRP A 88 22.99 -20.56 -6.87
C TRP A 88 22.86 -21.46 -5.63
N SER A 89 21.93 -21.08 -4.77
CA SER A 89 21.49 -21.93 -3.68
C SER A 89 20.37 -22.85 -4.15
N GLU A 90 20.47 -24.12 -3.79
CA GLU A 90 19.53 -25.17 -4.16
C GLU A 90 18.80 -25.66 -2.91
N MET A 91 17.51 -25.32 -2.78
CA MET A 91 16.75 -25.55 -1.55
C MET A 91 16.53 -27.06 -1.28
N LYS A 92 16.11 -27.82 -2.29
CA LYS A 92 15.80 -29.25 -2.12
C LYS A 92 17.00 -30.11 -1.81
N THR A 93 18.15 -29.81 -2.40
CA THR A 93 19.39 -30.58 -2.18
C THR A 93 20.25 -30.03 -1.05
N ARG A 94 19.92 -28.84 -0.55
CA ARG A 94 20.65 -28.10 0.49
C ARG A 94 22.10 -27.85 0.10
N THR A 95 22.31 -27.44 -1.15
CA THR A 95 23.62 -27.22 -1.72
C THR A 95 23.79 -25.83 -2.28
N ILE A 96 25.03 -25.34 -2.32
CA ILE A 96 25.40 -24.23 -3.19
C ILE A 96 26.14 -24.85 -4.38
N GLN A 97 25.75 -24.48 -5.57
CA GLN A 97 26.28 -25.02 -6.81
C GLN A 97 26.75 -23.89 -7.70
N HIS A 98 27.58 -24.22 -8.67
CA HIS A 98 28.06 -23.29 -9.68
C HIS A 98 28.22 -23.96 -11.05
N MET A 99 28.26 -23.12 -12.09
CA MET A 99 28.54 -23.55 -13.47
C MET A 99 28.98 -22.35 -14.31
N LYS A 100 29.49 -22.61 -15.50
CA LYS A 100 29.74 -21.55 -16.48
C LYS A 100 28.43 -20.84 -16.89
N LYS A 101 28.33 -19.53 -16.63
CA LYS A 101 27.09 -18.73 -16.75
C LYS A 101 26.50 -18.68 -18.14
N MET A 102 27.31 -18.82 -19.20
CA MET A 102 26.85 -18.74 -20.60
C MET A 102 26.55 -20.10 -21.22
N THR A 103 27.16 -21.16 -20.76
CA THR A 103 27.08 -22.48 -21.40
C THR A 103 26.45 -23.57 -20.54
N GLY A 104 26.32 -23.34 -19.25
CA GLY A 104 25.84 -24.32 -18.28
C GLY A 104 26.84 -25.49 -18.04
N LYS A 105 28.04 -25.41 -18.61
CA LYS A 105 29.08 -26.45 -18.45
C LYS A 105 29.81 -26.34 -17.13
N ASN A 106 30.60 -27.38 -16.79
CA ASN A 106 31.45 -27.43 -15.60
C ASN A 106 30.67 -27.23 -14.29
N ARG A 107 29.44 -27.76 -14.25
CA ARG A 107 28.64 -27.71 -13.03
C ARG A 107 29.27 -28.54 -11.92
N ALA A 108 29.34 -27.97 -10.74
CA ALA A 108 29.81 -28.66 -9.54
C ALA A 108 29.06 -28.19 -8.29
N VAL A 109 29.04 -29.03 -7.27
CA VAL A 109 28.56 -28.68 -5.94
C VAL A 109 29.73 -28.08 -5.18
N LEU A 110 29.58 -26.83 -4.77
CA LEU A 110 30.57 -26.10 -4.00
C LEU A 110 30.52 -26.50 -2.52
N ILE A 111 29.30 -26.54 -1.98
CA ILE A 111 29.04 -26.84 -0.57
C ILE A 111 27.70 -27.59 -0.40
N LYS A 112 27.66 -28.49 0.58
CA LYS A 112 26.41 -29.12 1.05
C LYS A 112 26.26 -28.85 2.54
N HIS A 113 25.06 -28.44 2.95
CA HIS A 113 24.77 -28.08 4.33
C HIS A 113 23.58 -28.84 4.90
N PHE A 114 23.40 -28.82 6.22
CA PHE A 114 22.28 -29.48 6.91
C PHE A 114 20.97 -28.67 6.75
N GLU A 115 21.08 -27.34 6.69
CA GLU A 115 19.97 -26.42 6.55
C GLU A 115 19.82 -25.92 5.11
N GLN A 116 18.65 -25.37 4.80
CA GLN A 116 18.37 -24.78 3.48
C GLN A 116 19.13 -23.46 3.33
N PRO A 117 19.98 -23.31 2.30
CA PRO A 117 20.67 -22.05 2.04
C PRO A 117 19.71 -21.05 1.41
N ASN A 118 19.37 -19.95 2.10
CA ASN A 118 18.47 -18.92 1.60
C ASN A 118 19.20 -17.91 0.71
N GLY A 119 19.94 -16.99 1.32
CA GLY A 119 20.63 -15.91 0.60
C GLY A 119 22.02 -16.28 0.13
N LEU A 120 22.41 -15.80 -1.07
CA LEU A 120 23.76 -15.94 -1.61
C LEU A 120 24.25 -14.59 -2.11
N LYS A 121 25.43 -14.15 -1.66
CA LYS A 121 26.08 -12.92 -2.14
C LYS A 121 27.58 -13.16 -2.32
N ILE A 122 28.14 -12.53 -3.34
CA ILE A 122 29.58 -12.51 -3.58
C ILE A 122 30.11 -11.15 -3.16
N MET A 123 31.19 -11.14 -2.41
CA MET A 123 31.90 -9.94 -2.01
C MET A 123 33.25 -9.87 -2.76
N HIS A 124 33.32 -9.00 -3.74
CA HIS A 124 34.54 -8.76 -4.51
C HIS A 124 34.53 -7.31 -5.06
N GLU A 125 35.68 -6.66 -5.09
CA GLU A 125 35.81 -5.26 -5.51
C GLU A 125 35.36 -5.01 -6.95
N VAL A 126 35.50 -6.00 -7.81
CA VAL A 126 35.04 -5.96 -9.22
C VAL A 126 33.53 -5.71 -9.34
N LEU A 127 32.73 -6.10 -8.33
CA LEU A 127 31.29 -5.92 -8.31
C LEU A 127 30.87 -4.53 -7.79
N GLN A 128 31.81 -3.77 -7.25
CA GLN A 128 31.59 -2.42 -6.74
C GLN A 128 32.70 -1.48 -7.25
N PRO A 129 32.82 -1.27 -8.57
CA PRO A 129 33.86 -0.42 -9.13
C PRO A 129 33.72 1.01 -8.61
N ARG A 130 34.84 1.68 -8.42
CA ARG A 130 34.86 3.09 -8.06
C ARG A 130 34.22 3.92 -9.18
N SER A 131 33.25 4.75 -8.84
CA SER A 131 32.60 5.68 -9.75
C SER A 131 32.40 7.04 -9.10
N SER A 132 32.19 8.08 -9.89
CA SER A 132 31.78 9.39 -9.39
C SER A 132 30.44 9.27 -8.67
N ASN A 133 30.27 9.99 -7.59
CA ASN A 133 29.00 10.06 -6.86
C ASN A 133 28.26 11.34 -7.28
N PRO A 134 27.19 11.24 -8.08
CA PRO A 134 26.43 12.42 -8.52
C PRO A 134 25.73 13.18 -7.39
N CYS A 135 25.61 12.57 -6.22
CA CYS A 135 24.99 13.18 -5.06
C CYS A 135 25.92 14.14 -4.28
N LEU A 136 27.24 14.12 -4.52
CA LEU A 136 28.17 14.98 -3.80
C LEU A 136 27.94 16.47 -4.08
N ASP A 137 27.50 16.79 -5.30
CA ASP A 137 27.38 18.18 -5.76
C ASP A 137 25.92 18.69 -5.71
N THR A 138 24.95 17.85 -5.31
CA THR A 138 23.53 18.24 -5.30
C THR A 138 23.11 19.06 -4.09
N GLY A 139 23.83 18.94 -2.96
CA GLY A 139 23.54 19.69 -1.73
C GLY A 139 22.21 19.34 -1.04
N CYS A 140 21.62 18.16 -1.33
CA CYS A 140 20.35 17.74 -0.75
C CYS A 140 20.36 17.79 0.78
N SER A 141 19.33 18.38 1.38
CA SER A 141 19.24 18.51 2.84
C SER A 141 19.04 17.14 3.54
N HIS A 142 18.47 16.14 2.89
CA HIS A 142 18.18 14.83 3.46
C HIS A 142 18.66 13.69 2.56
N LEU A 143 17.80 13.21 1.65
CA LEU A 143 18.11 12.08 0.79
C LEU A 143 18.48 12.54 -0.62
N CYS A 144 19.54 11.95 -1.17
CA CYS A 144 19.84 12.06 -2.58
C CYS A 144 19.73 10.67 -3.22
N LEU A 145 18.88 10.54 -4.21
CA LEU A 145 18.66 9.31 -4.97
C LEU A 145 19.13 9.48 -6.41
N LEU A 146 19.57 8.39 -7.03
CA LEU A 146 20.03 8.44 -8.42
C LEU A 146 18.85 8.16 -9.37
N SER A 147 18.56 9.09 -10.25
CA SER A 147 17.61 8.92 -11.34
C SER A 147 18.10 7.91 -12.38
N ALA A 148 17.22 7.51 -13.31
CA ALA A 148 17.55 6.61 -14.40
C ALA A 148 18.68 7.17 -15.33
N GLN A 149 18.90 8.47 -15.32
CA GLN A 149 19.96 9.14 -16.07
C GLN A 149 21.26 9.33 -15.25
N SER A 150 21.38 8.66 -14.11
CA SER A 150 22.51 8.79 -13.19
C SER A 150 22.74 10.22 -12.67
N LYS A 151 21.67 11.02 -12.56
CA LYS A 151 21.68 12.33 -11.92
C LYS A 151 21.18 12.19 -10.48
N GLY A 152 21.75 12.96 -9.57
CA GLY A 152 21.25 13.07 -8.20
C GLY A 152 19.93 13.85 -8.19
N SER A 153 18.93 13.33 -7.49
CA SER A 153 17.66 14.00 -7.18
C SER A 153 17.42 14.01 -5.69
N CYS A 154 16.97 15.15 -5.15
CA CYS A 154 16.70 15.27 -3.73
C CYS A 154 15.33 14.74 -3.38
N HIS A 155 15.25 14.01 -2.29
CA HIS A 155 14.03 13.43 -1.76
C HIS A 155 13.93 13.66 -0.26
N CYS A 156 12.70 13.67 0.24
CA CYS A 156 12.45 13.95 1.63
C CYS A 156 11.99 12.70 2.40
N PRO A 157 12.39 12.57 3.68
CA PRO A 157 11.86 11.53 4.54
C PRO A 157 10.39 11.77 4.88
N ILE A 158 9.79 10.78 5.49
CA ILE A 158 8.41 10.84 5.97
C ILE A 158 8.24 12.06 6.92
N GLY A 159 7.22 12.89 6.67
CA GLY A 159 6.94 14.09 7.45
C GLY A 159 7.51 15.39 6.87
N PHE A 160 8.19 15.31 5.74
CA PHE A 160 8.75 16.46 5.04
C PHE A 160 8.30 16.49 3.58
N LEU A 161 8.22 17.70 3.03
CA LEU A 161 8.02 17.96 1.61
C LEU A 161 9.28 18.58 1.02
N LEU A 162 9.55 18.28 -0.26
CA LEU A 162 10.59 18.97 -0.99
C LEU A 162 10.14 20.42 -1.27
N ALA A 163 10.97 21.37 -0.89
CA ALA A 163 10.71 22.78 -1.14
C ALA A 163 10.81 23.10 -2.65
N ASP A 164 10.35 24.28 -3.04
CA ASP A 164 10.36 24.72 -4.45
C ASP A 164 11.77 24.91 -5.01
N ASP A 165 12.79 24.98 -4.14
CA ASP A 165 14.21 25.00 -4.55
C ASP A 165 14.73 23.64 -5.04
N GLY A 166 13.95 22.56 -4.83
CA GLY A 166 14.30 21.20 -5.23
C GLY A 166 15.44 20.57 -4.40
N ILE A 167 15.86 21.19 -3.29
CA ILE A 167 17.04 20.80 -2.49
C ILE A 167 16.67 20.56 -1.03
N ASN A 168 15.89 21.48 -0.45
CA ASN A 168 15.58 21.49 0.98
C ASN A 168 14.27 20.76 1.27
N CYS A 169 14.25 20.03 2.38
CA CYS A 169 13.03 19.42 2.89
C CYS A 169 12.45 20.28 4.02
N ILE A 170 11.20 20.68 3.88
CA ILE A 170 10.47 21.47 4.86
C ILE A 170 9.48 20.57 5.61
N PRO A 171 9.31 20.74 6.93
CA PRO A 171 8.33 19.97 7.69
C PRO A 171 6.91 20.29 7.22
N ILE A 172 6.07 19.26 7.16
CA ILE A 172 4.67 19.39 6.77
C ILE A 172 3.92 19.99 7.96
N LYS A 173 3.68 21.30 7.95
CA LYS A 173 2.96 21.96 9.04
C LYS A 173 1.46 22.17 8.76
N ASP A 174 1.06 22.44 7.51
CA ASP A 174 -0.33 22.83 7.19
C ASP A 174 -0.77 22.32 5.81
N SER A 175 -0.35 21.13 5.41
CA SER A 175 -0.74 20.58 4.11
C SER A 175 -1.99 19.72 4.21
N ALA A 176 -2.93 19.90 3.27
CA ALA A 176 -4.03 18.98 3.08
C ALA A 176 -3.54 17.67 2.45
N PHE A 177 -4.05 16.56 2.94
CA PHE A 177 -3.74 15.23 2.45
C PHE A 177 -5.01 14.50 2.04
N LEU A 178 -4.90 13.72 0.98
CA LEU A 178 -5.84 12.66 0.66
C LEU A 178 -5.21 11.32 1.05
N PHE A 179 -5.88 10.55 1.88
CA PHE A 179 -5.49 9.18 2.17
C PHE A 179 -6.31 8.23 1.31
N LEU A 180 -5.65 7.38 0.57
CA LEU A 180 -6.26 6.31 -0.20
C LEU A 180 -5.94 4.97 0.47
N ALA A 181 -6.96 4.32 0.99
CA ALA A 181 -6.85 2.97 1.53
C ALA A 181 -7.07 1.95 0.43
N LEU A 182 -6.09 1.10 0.19
CA LEU A 182 -6.17 -0.10 -0.62
C LEU A 182 -6.15 -1.32 0.31
N PRO A 183 -6.52 -2.52 -0.13
CA PRO A 183 -6.60 -3.68 0.75
C PRO A 183 -5.36 -3.92 1.64
N THR A 184 -4.17 -3.64 1.13
CA THR A 184 -2.90 -3.94 1.81
C THR A 184 -1.98 -2.74 2.00
N VAL A 185 -2.36 -1.56 1.49
CA VAL A 185 -1.52 -0.35 1.56
C VAL A 185 -2.35 0.90 1.79
N ILE A 186 -1.77 1.88 2.45
CA ILE A 186 -2.33 3.23 2.57
C ILE A 186 -1.41 4.19 1.83
N ILE A 187 -1.99 4.94 0.89
CA ILE A 187 -1.28 5.95 0.11
C ILE A 187 -1.68 7.32 0.64
N GLN A 188 -0.71 8.13 0.99
CA GLN A 188 -0.88 9.53 1.34
C GLN A 188 -0.54 10.40 0.13
N ILE A 189 -1.50 11.16 -0.37
CA ILE A 189 -1.37 12.05 -1.52
C ILE A 189 -1.38 13.49 -1.02
N TYR A 190 -0.43 14.30 -1.47
CA TYR A 190 -0.33 15.71 -1.10
C TYR A 190 -1.21 16.55 -2.01
N LEU A 191 -2.16 17.28 -1.42
CA LEU A 191 -3.05 18.21 -2.13
C LEU A 191 -2.41 19.62 -2.14
N LYS A 192 -1.24 19.75 -2.77
CA LYS A 192 -0.59 21.05 -2.96
C LYS A 192 -1.18 21.72 -4.19
N ASN A 193 -1.97 22.77 -4.02
CA ASN A 193 -2.60 23.56 -5.10
C ASN A 193 -3.40 22.73 -6.12
N LEU A 194 -4.64 22.37 -5.77
CA LEU A 194 -5.56 21.65 -6.66
C LEU A 194 -5.67 22.30 -8.06
N ASP A 195 -5.59 23.64 -8.13
CA ASP A 195 -5.69 24.41 -9.37
C ASP A 195 -4.53 24.14 -10.34
N THR A 196 -3.36 23.74 -9.85
CA THR A 196 -2.22 23.38 -10.70
C THR A 196 -2.25 21.93 -11.21
N LEU A 197 -3.05 21.06 -10.60
CA LEU A 197 -3.18 19.65 -11.00
C LEU A 197 -4.09 19.48 -12.23
N LEU A 198 -4.97 20.42 -12.51
CA LEU A 198 -5.91 20.34 -13.65
C LEU A 198 -5.28 20.53 -15.04
N GLY A 199 -3.99 20.81 -15.14
CA GLY A 199 -3.28 21.03 -16.41
C GLY A 199 -1.98 20.26 -16.60
N GLN A 200 -1.51 19.48 -15.64
CA GLN A 200 -0.24 18.77 -15.74
C GLN A 200 -0.44 17.25 -15.81
N SER A 201 0.27 16.61 -16.75
CA SER A 201 0.31 15.15 -16.92
C SER A 201 1.12 14.40 -15.83
N THR A 202 1.57 15.08 -14.77
CA THR A 202 2.32 14.52 -13.67
C THR A 202 1.38 14.16 -12.51
N LEU A 203 1.50 12.92 -12.02
CA LEU A 203 0.80 12.49 -10.82
C LEU A 203 1.19 13.40 -9.63
N PRO A 204 0.24 13.72 -8.74
CA PRO A 204 0.55 14.45 -7.52
C PRO A 204 1.58 13.71 -6.68
N GLU A 205 2.38 14.45 -5.92
CA GLU A 205 3.34 13.85 -4.99
C GLU A 205 2.59 12.96 -4.00
N HIS A 206 3.00 11.72 -3.91
CA HIS A 206 2.35 10.72 -3.07
C HIS A 206 3.39 9.79 -2.44
N ARG A 207 3.02 9.13 -1.36
CA ARG A 207 3.84 8.10 -0.73
C ARG A 207 3.00 6.96 -0.18
N ILE A 208 3.58 5.79 -0.14
CA ILE A 208 3.01 4.63 0.54
C ILE A 208 3.46 4.69 2.00
N LEU A 209 2.51 4.62 2.92
CA LEU A 209 2.83 4.47 4.34
C LEU A 209 3.40 3.07 4.58
N PRO A 210 4.51 2.93 5.33
CA PRO A 210 5.14 1.64 5.59
C PRO A 210 4.36 0.83 6.64
N VAL A 211 3.15 0.43 6.28
CA VAL A 211 2.22 -0.32 7.12
C VAL A 211 2.29 -1.79 6.73
N THR A 212 3.12 -2.57 7.42
CA THR A 212 3.39 -3.98 7.08
C THR A 212 2.36 -4.97 7.62
N THR A 213 1.45 -4.54 8.48
CA THR A 213 0.52 -5.43 9.21
C THR A 213 -0.94 -5.24 8.81
N VAL A 214 -1.21 -4.52 7.73
CA VAL A 214 -2.58 -4.24 7.28
C VAL A 214 -2.97 -5.22 6.19
N ASN A 215 -4.09 -5.93 6.43
CA ASN A 215 -4.70 -6.85 5.47
C ASN A 215 -6.18 -6.52 5.32
N HIS A 216 -6.65 -6.37 4.08
CA HIS A 216 -8.07 -6.16 3.75
C HIS A 216 -8.73 -5.02 4.56
N LEU A 217 -8.20 -3.79 4.41
CA LEU A 217 -8.82 -2.59 4.98
C LEU A 217 -10.27 -2.45 4.52
N THR A 218 -11.18 -2.26 5.47
CA THR A 218 -12.61 -2.05 5.22
C THR A 218 -13.00 -0.59 5.34
N SER A 219 -12.45 0.13 6.31
CA SER A 219 -12.74 1.54 6.52
C SER A 219 -11.58 2.30 7.16
N MET A 220 -11.57 3.60 6.94
CA MET A 220 -10.58 4.52 7.48
C MET A 220 -11.21 5.88 7.76
N ASP A 221 -10.84 6.49 8.90
CA ASP A 221 -11.10 7.89 9.20
C ASP A 221 -9.88 8.52 9.92
N CYS A 222 -9.84 9.82 10.08
CA CYS A 222 -8.69 10.52 10.63
C CYS A 222 -9.06 11.51 11.74
N LEU A 223 -8.17 11.61 12.73
CA LEU A 223 -8.20 12.64 13.75
C LEU A 223 -6.98 13.56 13.57
N VAL A 224 -7.21 14.71 12.96
CA VAL A 224 -6.14 15.65 12.56
C VAL A 224 -5.35 16.16 13.76
N GLN A 225 -6.02 16.48 14.87
CA GLN A 225 -5.38 17.00 16.09
C GLN A 225 -4.35 16.03 16.68
N GLU A 226 -4.62 14.73 16.59
CA GLU A 226 -3.71 13.69 17.08
C GLU A 226 -2.75 13.16 16.00
N LYS A 227 -2.86 13.63 14.75
CA LYS A 227 -2.14 13.10 13.59
C LYS A 227 -2.31 11.58 13.49
N ALA A 228 -3.55 11.11 13.65
CA ALA A 228 -3.89 9.71 13.74
C ALA A 228 -4.87 9.28 12.67
N LEU A 229 -4.68 8.08 12.12
CA LEU A 229 -5.65 7.36 11.31
C LEU A 229 -6.29 6.27 12.16
N TYR A 230 -7.59 6.11 12.01
CA TYR A 230 -8.35 5.01 12.58
C TYR A 230 -8.73 4.06 11.45
N LEU A 231 -8.47 2.78 11.65
CA LEU A 231 -8.53 1.76 10.61
C LEU A 231 -9.31 0.55 11.11
N SER A 232 -10.09 -0.05 10.23
CA SER A 232 -10.69 -1.37 10.45
C SER A 232 -10.27 -2.33 9.34
N GLU A 233 -10.16 -3.61 9.68
CA GLU A 233 -9.75 -4.69 8.79
C GLU A 233 -10.77 -5.81 8.81
N LEU A 234 -10.95 -6.48 7.67
CA LEU A 234 -11.90 -7.58 7.52
C LEU A 234 -11.59 -8.74 8.46
N ASP A 235 -10.31 -9.11 8.57
CA ASP A 235 -9.88 -10.34 9.23
C ASP A 235 -9.74 -10.19 10.75
N ASN A 236 -9.47 -8.98 11.25
CA ASN A 236 -9.08 -8.77 12.64
C ASN A 236 -10.22 -8.35 13.58
N ARG A 237 -11.38 -7.98 13.04
CA ARG A 237 -12.55 -7.52 13.80
C ARG A 237 -12.20 -6.50 14.90
N ASP A 238 -11.20 -5.65 14.62
CA ASP A 238 -10.78 -4.62 15.55
C ASP A 238 -10.68 -3.26 14.87
N ILE A 239 -10.78 -2.20 15.68
CA ILE A 239 -10.48 -0.84 15.26
C ILE A 239 -9.14 -0.46 15.87
N ARG A 240 -8.21 -0.05 15.01
CA ARG A 240 -6.85 0.34 15.39
C ARG A 240 -6.59 1.80 15.08
N GLN A 241 -5.83 2.42 15.94
CA GLN A 241 -5.29 3.75 15.73
C GLN A 241 -3.83 3.67 15.26
N LEU A 242 -3.54 4.32 14.14
CA LEU A 242 -2.18 4.51 13.62
C LEU A 242 -1.79 5.97 13.81
N ARG A 243 -0.85 6.25 14.70
CA ARG A 243 -0.31 7.61 14.91
C ARG A 243 0.91 7.86 14.03
N LEU A 244 0.88 8.99 13.32
CA LEU A 244 1.96 9.50 12.50
C LEU A 244 2.87 10.37 13.35
N LYS A 245 3.99 9.83 13.86
CA LYS A 245 4.96 10.59 14.67
C LYS A 245 5.82 11.51 13.80
N GLU A 246 6.24 12.62 14.33
CA GLU A 246 7.13 13.60 13.65
C GLU A 246 8.48 13.00 13.22
N SER A 247 8.95 11.97 13.93
CA SER A 247 10.14 11.21 13.57
C SER A 247 9.98 10.27 12.36
N GLY A 248 8.79 10.26 11.72
CA GLY A 248 8.47 9.33 10.64
C GLY A 248 8.12 7.90 11.09
N ASN A 249 8.23 7.63 12.40
CA ASN A 249 7.84 6.34 12.96
C ASN A 249 6.33 6.25 13.11
N LEU A 250 5.79 5.06 12.82
CA LEU A 250 4.38 4.75 13.02
C LEU A 250 4.20 4.01 14.35
N SER A 251 3.14 4.33 15.08
CA SER A 251 2.78 3.59 16.29
C SER A 251 1.34 3.11 16.20
N TRP A 252 1.15 1.82 16.45
CA TRP A 252 -0.14 1.16 16.46
C TRP A 252 -0.70 1.03 17.86
N ARG A 253 -2.01 1.24 17.97
CA ARG A 253 -2.77 0.96 19.17
C ARG A 253 -4.13 0.37 18.78
N ARG A 254 -4.52 -0.75 19.39
CA ARG A 254 -5.88 -1.25 19.28
C ARG A 254 -6.80 -0.43 20.18
N ILE A 255 -7.89 0.07 19.62
CA ILE A 255 -8.91 0.84 20.34
C ILE A 255 -9.96 -0.10 20.89
N ILE A 256 -10.56 -0.93 20.02
CA ILE A 256 -11.62 -1.84 20.40
C ILE A 256 -11.54 -3.14 19.60
N SER A 257 -12.00 -4.24 20.18
CA SER A 257 -12.37 -5.47 19.48
C SER A 257 -13.88 -5.47 19.29
N ALA A 258 -14.33 -5.44 18.03
CA ALA A 258 -15.73 -5.57 17.68
C ALA A 258 -16.19 -7.03 17.74
N GLU A 259 -17.49 -7.26 17.88
CA GLU A 259 -18.06 -8.60 17.88
C GLU A 259 -18.09 -9.21 16.47
N GLY A 260 -18.31 -8.38 15.45
CA GLY A 260 -18.33 -8.76 14.05
C GLY A 260 -17.38 -7.91 13.19
N THR A 261 -17.54 -8.00 11.86
CA THR A 261 -16.72 -7.25 10.92
C THR A 261 -17.14 -5.78 10.85
N VAL A 262 -16.22 -4.89 11.16
CA VAL A 262 -16.42 -3.44 11.05
C VAL A 262 -16.31 -3.04 9.57
N ILE A 263 -17.41 -2.63 8.97
CA ILE A 263 -17.47 -2.24 7.55
C ILE A 263 -17.29 -0.75 7.32
N ASN A 264 -17.64 0.07 8.31
CA ASN A 264 -17.44 1.51 8.24
C ASN A 264 -17.24 2.09 9.63
N LEU A 265 -16.40 3.11 9.75
CA LEU A 265 -16.16 3.84 10.99
C LEU A 265 -16.07 5.35 10.73
N SER A 266 -16.38 6.13 11.75
CA SER A 266 -16.20 7.58 11.76
C SER A 266 -15.78 8.07 13.13
N VAL A 267 -14.91 9.07 13.17
CA VAL A 267 -14.32 9.60 14.41
C VAL A 267 -14.90 10.97 14.73
N ASP A 268 -15.40 11.11 15.95
CA ASP A 268 -15.76 12.41 16.48
C ASP A 268 -14.50 13.22 16.79
N TRP A 269 -14.22 14.20 15.95
CA TRP A 269 -13.01 15.02 16.06
C TRP A 269 -13.02 15.99 17.26
N LEU A 270 -14.14 16.15 17.99
CA LEU A 270 -14.22 16.95 19.22
C LEU A 270 -13.92 16.10 20.46
N SER A 271 -14.55 14.92 20.58
CA SER A 271 -14.41 14.03 21.76
C SER A 271 -13.37 12.92 21.56
N GLY A 272 -13.02 12.61 20.33
CA GLY A 272 -12.19 11.44 19.98
C GLY A 272 -12.97 10.13 20.00
N ASN A 273 -14.28 10.13 20.23
CA ASN A 273 -15.09 8.93 20.23
C ASN A 273 -15.15 8.31 18.83
N VAL A 274 -15.19 7.00 18.75
CA VAL A 274 -15.22 6.24 17.50
C VAL A 274 -16.57 5.57 17.34
N TYR A 275 -17.23 5.87 16.23
CA TYR A 275 -18.51 5.28 15.82
C TYR A 275 -18.25 4.26 14.72
N TRP A 276 -18.94 3.12 14.75
CA TRP A 276 -18.77 2.11 13.71
C TRP A 276 -20.05 1.34 13.41
N ILE A 277 -20.05 0.71 12.25
CA ILE A 277 -21.07 -0.21 11.78
C ILE A 277 -20.51 -1.63 11.76
N ASP A 278 -21.25 -2.56 12.35
CA ASP A 278 -20.99 -3.99 12.31
C ASP A 278 -21.87 -4.66 11.24
N SER A 279 -21.29 -5.55 10.43
CA SER A 279 -22.02 -6.23 9.35
C SER A 279 -22.70 -7.50 9.77
N GLU A 280 -22.17 -8.22 10.76
CA GLU A 280 -22.71 -9.53 11.21
C GLU A 280 -23.98 -9.33 12.06
N ASN A 281 -23.95 -8.33 12.92
CA ASN A 281 -25.10 -7.90 13.70
C ASN A 281 -25.38 -6.44 13.34
N PRO A 282 -26.38 -6.15 12.48
CA PRO A 282 -26.64 -4.79 12.01
C PRO A 282 -26.87 -3.83 13.18
N HIS A 283 -25.83 -3.11 13.58
CA HIS A 283 -25.92 -2.09 14.62
C HIS A 283 -24.91 -0.96 14.38
N ILE A 284 -25.19 0.20 14.96
CA ILE A 284 -24.26 1.32 15.05
C ILE A 284 -23.86 1.46 16.51
N SER A 285 -22.56 1.41 16.77
CA SER A 285 -21.98 1.49 18.10
C SER A 285 -21.03 2.66 18.22
N VAL A 286 -20.77 3.05 19.46
CA VAL A 286 -19.79 4.09 19.81
C VAL A 286 -18.89 3.62 20.93
N ALA A 287 -17.60 3.93 20.82
CA ALA A 287 -16.63 3.75 21.92
C ALA A 287 -15.94 5.06 22.26
N SER A 288 -15.46 5.13 23.51
CA SER A 288 -14.56 6.21 23.93
C SER A 288 -13.24 6.17 23.17
N SER A 289 -12.53 7.29 23.08
CA SER A 289 -11.22 7.43 22.40
C SER A 289 -10.17 6.41 22.87
N GLU A 290 -10.27 5.95 24.11
CA GLU A 290 -9.40 4.93 24.70
C GLU A 290 -9.92 3.49 24.53
N GLY A 291 -11.15 3.33 24.03
CA GLY A 291 -11.80 2.03 23.89
C GLY A 291 -12.22 1.36 25.20
N GLN A 292 -12.16 2.09 26.32
CA GLN A 292 -12.51 1.52 27.63
C GLN A 292 -14.02 1.32 27.82
N TYR A 293 -14.81 2.17 27.18
CA TYR A 293 -16.27 2.15 27.27
C TYR A 293 -16.85 2.15 25.87
N PHE A 294 -17.87 1.33 25.66
CA PHE A 294 -18.61 1.31 24.41
C PHE A 294 -20.09 1.01 24.68
N THR A 295 -20.94 1.40 23.74
CA THR A 295 -22.38 1.11 23.76
C THR A 295 -22.92 1.01 22.34
N VAL A 296 -23.99 0.23 22.20
CA VAL A 296 -24.80 0.18 20.97
C VAL A 296 -25.78 1.32 20.98
N LEU A 297 -25.78 2.14 19.93
CA LEU A 297 -26.72 3.26 19.75
C LEU A 297 -27.99 2.82 19.02
N PHE A 298 -27.84 2.01 17.97
CA PHE A 298 -28.93 1.50 17.16
C PHE A 298 -28.76 0.02 16.88
N SER A 299 -29.76 -0.77 17.21
CA SER A 299 -29.89 -2.18 16.82
C SER A 299 -31.29 -2.51 16.30
N GLU A 300 -32.29 -1.64 16.58
CA GLU A 300 -33.67 -1.85 16.17
C GLU A 300 -33.98 -1.10 14.86
N ASN A 301 -34.74 -1.74 13.97
CA ASN A 301 -35.15 -1.20 12.67
C ASN A 301 -33.93 -0.77 11.80
N LEU A 302 -32.84 -1.50 11.88
CA LEU A 302 -31.63 -1.36 11.10
C LEU A 302 -31.35 -2.70 10.42
N TYR A 303 -31.24 -2.72 9.10
CA TYR A 303 -31.23 -3.96 8.32
C TYR A 303 -29.88 -4.23 7.65
N CYS A 304 -29.37 -3.24 6.93
CA CYS A 304 -28.09 -3.33 6.22
C CYS A 304 -27.38 -1.97 6.22
N PRO A 305 -26.93 -1.51 7.40
CA PRO A 305 -26.20 -0.25 7.49
C PRO A 305 -24.82 -0.39 6.80
N THR A 306 -24.42 0.64 6.03
CA THR A 306 -23.19 0.55 5.22
C THR A 306 -22.26 1.74 5.38
N SER A 307 -22.75 2.90 5.75
CA SER A 307 -21.95 4.12 5.88
C SER A 307 -22.44 4.96 7.03
N VAL A 308 -21.53 5.50 7.83
CA VAL A 308 -21.82 6.48 8.89
C VAL A 308 -20.86 7.65 8.78
N VAL A 309 -21.36 8.87 8.94
CA VAL A 309 -20.59 10.10 8.97
C VAL A 309 -21.10 11.01 10.08
N LEU A 310 -20.18 11.69 10.73
CA LEU A 310 -20.44 12.53 11.89
C LEU A 310 -20.26 14.00 11.55
N HIS A 311 -21.12 14.83 12.15
CA HIS A 311 -20.92 16.29 12.21
C HIS A 311 -20.91 16.74 13.68
N PRO A 312 -19.79 16.62 14.39
CA PRO A 312 -19.71 16.87 15.83
C PRO A 312 -20.11 18.29 16.25
N ALA A 313 -19.83 19.30 15.41
CA ALA A 313 -20.16 20.67 15.71
C ALA A 313 -21.69 20.91 15.91
N THR A 314 -22.54 20.10 15.26
CA THR A 314 -24.00 20.13 15.44
C THR A 314 -24.55 18.91 16.18
N ALA A 315 -23.65 18.03 16.63
CA ALA A 315 -23.98 16.77 17.31
C ALA A 315 -24.94 15.87 16.50
N VAL A 316 -24.77 15.81 15.17
CA VAL A 316 -25.60 15.03 14.25
C VAL A 316 -24.75 13.95 13.56
N MET A 317 -25.31 12.76 13.43
CA MET A 317 -24.79 11.71 12.58
C MET A 317 -25.75 11.43 11.43
N TRP A 318 -25.19 11.01 10.29
CA TRP A 318 -25.94 10.49 9.16
C TRP A 318 -25.42 9.11 8.82
N PHE A 319 -26.32 8.24 8.40
CA PHE A 319 -25.98 6.88 8.02
C PHE A 319 -26.87 6.36 6.89
N VAL A 320 -26.37 5.37 6.17
CA VAL A 320 -27.09 4.66 5.12
C VAL A 320 -27.55 3.32 5.68
N ASP A 321 -28.83 3.00 5.47
CA ASP A 321 -29.36 1.64 5.60
C ASP A 321 -29.89 1.19 4.23
N LEU A 322 -29.31 0.13 3.65
CA LEU A 322 -29.76 -0.41 2.36
C LEU A 322 -31.09 -1.18 2.46
N GLY A 323 -31.63 -1.32 3.67
CA GLY A 323 -32.89 -2.00 3.92
C GLY A 323 -32.78 -3.52 3.82
N SER A 324 -33.94 -4.19 3.74
CA SER A 324 -34.02 -5.65 3.72
C SER A 324 -34.14 -6.16 2.28
N GLN A 325 -33.25 -7.08 1.90
CA GLN A 325 -33.38 -7.80 0.63
C GLN A 325 -34.65 -8.66 0.65
N GLY A 326 -35.63 -8.31 -0.16
CA GLY A 326 -36.89 -9.07 -0.34
C GLY A 326 -38.14 -8.39 0.22
N ASP A 327 -38.05 -7.29 0.96
CA ASP A 327 -39.21 -6.48 1.36
C ASP A 327 -39.22 -5.12 0.63
N ALA A 328 -40.02 -5.02 -0.43
CA ALA A 328 -40.16 -3.79 -1.24
C ALA A 328 -40.61 -2.55 -0.43
N ARG A 329 -41.08 -2.72 0.80
CA ARG A 329 -41.49 -1.63 1.69
C ARG A 329 -40.33 -1.07 2.50
N ARG A 330 -39.15 -1.70 2.44
CA ARG A 330 -37.95 -1.37 3.22
C ARG A 330 -36.75 -1.22 2.29
N GLY A 331 -36.88 -0.29 1.34
CA GLY A 331 -35.82 0.10 0.42
C GLY A 331 -34.69 0.86 1.12
N ALA A 332 -33.65 1.16 0.38
CA ALA A 332 -32.51 1.93 0.87
C ALA A 332 -32.94 3.32 1.37
N SER A 333 -32.39 3.74 2.48
CA SER A 333 -32.63 5.02 3.14
C SER A 333 -31.34 5.71 3.55
N ILE A 334 -31.38 7.03 3.57
CA ILE A 334 -30.37 7.87 4.22
C ILE A 334 -31.04 8.46 5.45
N GLU A 335 -30.48 8.16 6.59
CA GLU A 335 -31.04 8.49 7.87
C GLU A 335 -30.15 9.45 8.65
N CYS A 336 -30.72 10.20 9.55
CA CYS A 336 -29.97 11.03 10.48
C CYS A 336 -30.52 10.91 11.90
N ALA A 337 -29.62 11.11 12.87
CA ALA A 337 -29.93 11.13 14.29
C ALA A 337 -28.98 12.07 15.04
N SER A 338 -29.29 12.37 16.26
CA SER A 338 -28.29 12.95 17.17
C SER A 338 -27.19 11.92 17.48
N MET A 339 -25.98 12.39 17.76
CA MET A 339 -24.83 11.50 18.03
C MET A 339 -24.99 10.69 19.33
N ASP A 340 -25.94 11.03 20.18
CA ASP A 340 -26.36 10.25 21.36
C ASP A 340 -27.37 9.13 21.05
N GLY A 341 -27.74 8.95 19.78
CA GLY A 341 -28.75 7.99 19.34
C GLY A 341 -30.18 8.49 19.38
N SER A 342 -30.44 9.71 19.87
CA SER A 342 -31.80 10.28 19.91
C SER A 342 -32.21 10.91 18.55
N ARG A 343 -33.51 11.22 18.41
CA ARG A 343 -34.08 11.98 17.28
C ARG A 343 -33.83 11.37 15.90
N ARG A 344 -33.77 10.02 15.79
CA ARG A 344 -33.64 9.32 14.52
C ARG A 344 -34.78 9.66 13.57
N ARG A 345 -34.48 9.99 12.34
CA ARG A 345 -35.41 10.30 11.26
C ARG A 345 -34.84 9.87 9.91
N VAL A 346 -35.71 9.70 8.92
CA VAL A 346 -35.40 9.29 7.56
C VAL A 346 -35.67 10.44 6.59
N PRO A 347 -34.67 11.29 6.29
CA PRO A 347 -34.85 12.40 5.36
C PRO A 347 -34.98 11.97 3.91
N TRP A 348 -34.41 10.85 3.50
CA TRP A 348 -34.33 10.43 2.11
C TRP A 348 -34.48 8.92 1.92
N GLN A 349 -35.32 8.52 0.94
CA GLN A 349 -35.64 7.12 0.61
C GLN A 349 -35.66 6.82 -0.89
N GLU A 350 -35.22 7.76 -1.74
CA GLU A 350 -35.29 7.59 -3.20
C GLU A 350 -34.04 7.06 -3.84
N SER A 351 -33.02 6.72 -3.05
CA SER A 351 -31.77 6.11 -3.53
C SER A 351 -31.95 4.61 -3.75
N GLN A 352 -31.23 4.06 -4.74
CA GLN A 352 -31.21 2.62 -4.99
C GLN A 352 -30.12 1.94 -4.18
N VAL A 353 -28.88 2.40 -4.30
CA VAL A 353 -27.72 1.88 -3.57
C VAL A 353 -26.82 3.06 -3.17
N PRO A 354 -27.23 3.85 -2.15
CA PRO A 354 -26.42 4.96 -1.68
C PRO A 354 -25.16 4.44 -0.97
N VAL A 355 -24.02 5.07 -1.27
CA VAL A 355 -22.72 4.73 -0.70
C VAL A 355 -21.90 5.99 -0.44
N GLY A 356 -20.99 5.94 0.52
CA GLY A 356 -19.99 6.97 0.75
C GLY A 356 -20.57 8.34 1.11
N LEU A 357 -21.14 8.46 2.30
CA LEU A 357 -21.62 9.76 2.81
C LEU A 357 -20.44 10.69 3.14
N THR A 358 -20.62 11.98 2.86
CA THR A 358 -19.70 13.02 3.32
C THR A 358 -20.42 14.37 3.48
N PHE A 359 -19.89 15.23 4.34
CA PHE A 359 -20.38 16.59 4.49
C PHE A 359 -19.62 17.59 3.61
N SER A 360 -20.28 18.69 3.22
CA SER A 360 -19.60 19.88 2.71
C SER A 360 -18.79 20.57 3.81
N ASP A 361 -17.90 21.48 3.43
CA ASP A 361 -17.01 22.21 4.34
C ASP A 361 -17.72 22.90 5.51
N SER A 362 -18.92 23.39 5.27
CA SER A 362 -19.75 24.06 6.28
C SER A 362 -20.68 23.12 7.05
N GLY A 363 -20.71 21.81 6.70
CA GLY A 363 -21.66 20.86 7.29
C GLY A 363 -23.14 21.13 6.97
N THR A 364 -23.42 22.04 6.02
CA THR A 364 -24.77 22.42 5.65
C THR A 364 -25.42 21.50 4.62
N GLN A 365 -24.57 20.76 3.88
CA GLN A 365 -25.01 19.83 2.84
C GLN A 365 -24.36 18.48 3.06
N ILE A 366 -25.04 17.42 2.64
CA ILE A 366 -24.52 16.07 2.63
C ILE A 366 -24.48 15.56 1.20
N TYR A 367 -23.38 14.88 0.86
CA TYR A 367 -23.17 14.27 -0.44
C TYR A 367 -23.07 12.76 -0.31
N TRP A 368 -23.54 12.05 -1.32
CA TRP A 368 -23.39 10.60 -1.44
C TRP A 368 -23.30 10.20 -2.91
N ALA A 369 -22.75 9.02 -3.16
CA ALA A 369 -22.81 8.37 -4.46
C ALA A 369 -23.95 7.35 -4.47
N ASP A 370 -24.65 7.20 -5.61
CA ASP A 370 -25.67 6.17 -5.80
C ASP A 370 -25.24 5.25 -6.93
N THR A 371 -24.72 4.07 -6.60
CA THR A 371 -24.21 3.12 -7.58
C THR A 371 -25.33 2.46 -8.41
N GLY A 372 -26.57 2.49 -7.94
CA GLY A 372 -27.73 2.00 -8.69
C GLY A 372 -28.14 2.94 -9.83
N LYS A 373 -27.89 4.24 -9.72
CA LYS A 373 -28.28 5.25 -10.71
C LYS A 373 -27.14 5.71 -11.63
N GLN A 374 -25.90 5.33 -11.36
CA GLN A 374 -24.70 5.83 -12.06
C GLN A 374 -24.57 7.36 -12.12
N LEU A 375 -25.18 8.07 -11.18
CA LEU A 375 -25.14 9.51 -11.04
C LEU A 375 -24.72 9.89 -9.61
N LEU A 376 -24.04 11.00 -9.47
CA LEU A 376 -23.83 11.64 -8.18
C LEU A 376 -25.00 12.58 -7.94
N PRO A 377 -25.95 12.30 -7.02
CA PRO A 377 -27.00 13.25 -6.71
C PRO A 377 -26.39 14.49 -6.05
N ILE A 378 -26.71 15.64 -6.59
CA ILE A 378 -26.40 16.92 -5.98
C ILE A 378 -27.69 17.36 -5.29
N PRO A 379 -27.69 17.61 -3.98
CA PRO A 379 -28.89 18.06 -3.24
C PRO A 379 -29.35 19.44 -3.64
#